data_5696d1b5cf68846d7ebabb00a228e5a5
#
_entry.id   5696d1b5cf68846d7ebabb00a228e5a5
#
_cell.length_a   1.000
_cell.length_b   1.000
_cell.length_c   1.000
_cell.angle_alpha   90.00
_cell.angle_beta   90.00
_cell.angle_gamma   90.00
#
_symmetry.space_group_name_H-M   'P 1'
#
loop_
_entity.id
_entity.type
_entity.pdbx_description
1 polymer ?
#
loop_
_entity_poly.entity_id
_entity_poly.type
_entity_poly.pdbx_seq_one_letter_code
_entity_poly.pdbx_strand_id
1 'polypeptide(L)'
;HADWNIIKQVKENVSIPVIGNGDVTSCFLAKKMLDETGCDAVMIGRGLLGNPWLVRECVDYLRDGTLPKEVSYKEKIAMMRRHYKLLCEDTNEVSASLEIRSHVLYYLKGMPKSKEMKNKICQCKNAQEIFSILDEYEHYLEGLIV
;
A
#
# COMPACT_ATOMS: atom_id res chain seq x y z
N HIS A 1 -8.03 5.79 -16.45
CA HIS A 1 -6.79 5.02 -16.58
C HIS A 1 -5.71 5.90 -17.21
N ALA A 2 -4.47 5.78 -16.74
CA ALA A 2 -3.33 6.46 -17.33
C ALA A 2 -3.05 5.90 -18.75
N ASP A 3 -2.75 6.81 -19.68
CA ASP A 3 -2.36 6.41 -21.05
C ASP A 3 -0.84 6.20 -21.10
N TRP A 4 -0.43 4.96 -21.04
CA TRP A 4 1.00 4.60 -21.09
C TRP A 4 1.65 4.86 -22.45
N ASN A 5 0.86 5.00 -23.51
CA ASN A 5 1.38 5.34 -24.84
C ASN A 5 2.05 6.73 -24.84
N ILE A 6 1.53 7.66 -24.01
CA ILE A 6 2.17 8.98 -23.82
C ILE A 6 3.55 8.82 -23.20
N ILE A 7 3.71 7.94 -22.19
CA ILE A 7 5.01 7.66 -21.56
C ILE A 7 6.00 7.13 -22.60
N LYS A 8 5.54 6.21 -23.45
CA LYS A 8 6.33 5.67 -24.56
C LYS A 8 6.78 6.77 -25.52
N GLN A 9 5.85 7.62 -25.98
CA GLN A 9 6.17 8.74 -26.87
C GLN A 9 7.19 9.70 -26.26
N VAL A 10 7.07 10.02 -24.96
CA VAL A 10 8.05 10.83 -24.25
C VAL A 10 9.41 10.15 -24.28
N LYS A 11 9.49 8.86 -23.94
CA LYS A 11 10.75 8.10 -23.91
C LYS A 11 11.42 8.05 -25.28
N GLU A 12 10.67 7.93 -26.34
CA GLU A 12 11.19 7.90 -27.73
C GLU A 12 11.77 9.27 -28.18
N ASN A 13 11.38 10.36 -27.55
CA ASN A 13 11.74 11.74 -27.96
C ASN A 13 12.73 12.44 -27.02
N VAL A 14 13.19 11.77 -25.95
CA VAL A 14 14.18 12.36 -25.01
C VAL A 14 15.36 11.44 -24.79
N SER A 15 16.53 12.00 -24.49
CA SER A 15 17.75 11.25 -24.17
C SER A 15 17.99 11.08 -22.66
N ILE A 16 17.21 11.77 -21.83
CA ILE A 16 17.29 11.67 -20.35
C ILE A 16 16.48 10.46 -19.83
N PRO A 17 16.78 9.97 -18.61
CA PRO A 17 15.97 8.95 -17.99
C PRO A 17 14.51 9.38 -17.83
N VAL A 18 13.58 8.45 -18.11
CA VAL A 18 12.13 8.66 -17.97
C VAL A 18 11.59 7.74 -16.88
N ILE A 19 10.90 8.30 -15.90
CA ILE A 19 10.22 7.56 -14.84
C ILE A 19 8.73 7.49 -15.19
N GLY A 20 8.23 6.29 -15.52
CA GLY A 20 6.82 6.07 -15.85
C GLY A 20 5.96 6.09 -14.57
N ASN A 21 4.80 6.73 -14.64
CA ASN A 21 3.80 6.74 -13.56
C ASN A 21 2.40 6.56 -14.13
N GLY A 22 1.60 5.75 -13.46
CA GLY A 22 0.16 5.60 -13.73
C GLY A 22 -0.35 4.18 -13.52
N ASP A 23 -1.32 4.04 -12.62
CA ASP A 23 -2.13 2.82 -12.36
C ASP A 23 -1.35 1.53 -12.07
N VAL A 24 -0.10 1.64 -11.60
CA VAL A 24 0.71 0.49 -11.19
C VAL A 24 0.29 0.04 -9.79
N THR A 25 -0.38 -1.11 -9.71
CA THR A 25 -0.93 -1.70 -8.48
C THR A 25 -0.43 -3.13 -8.23
N SER A 26 0.48 -3.64 -9.07
CA SER A 26 1.13 -4.96 -8.91
C SER A 26 2.51 -4.97 -9.55
N CYS A 27 3.35 -5.92 -9.15
CA CYS A 27 4.66 -6.13 -9.78
C CYS A 27 4.54 -6.48 -11.27
N PHE A 28 3.48 -7.16 -11.67
CA PHE A 28 3.19 -7.47 -13.08
C PHE A 28 2.93 -6.21 -13.89
N LEU A 29 2.18 -5.25 -13.34
CA LEU A 29 1.92 -3.96 -13.99
C LEU A 29 3.17 -3.09 -14.04
N ALA A 30 4.04 -3.15 -13.01
CA ALA A 30 5.34 -2.47 -13.04
C ALA A 30 6.21 -3.01 -14.19
N LYS A 31 6.32 -4.34 -14.32
CA LYS A 31 7.04 -4.95 -15.44
C LYS A 31 6.42 -4.59 -16.78
N LYS A 32 5.11 -4.69 -16.90
CA LYS A 32 4.37 -4.36 -18.12
C LYS A 32 4.62 -2.91 -18.55
N MET A 33 4.62 -1.95 -17.62
CA MET A 33 4.95 -0.56 -17.94
C MET A 33 6.35 -0.42 -18.50
N LEU A 34 7.36 -1.04 -17.90
CA LEU A 34 8.74 -1.02 -18.42
C LEU A 34 8.81 -1.62 -19.82
N ASP A 35 8.20 -2.80 -20.03
CA ASP A 35 8.25 -3.52 -21.30
C ASP A 35 7.53 -2.76 -22.44
N GLU A 36 6.36 -2.16 -22.17
CA GLU A 36 5.54 -1.51 -23.18
C GLU A 36 5.98 -0.10 -23.52
N THR A 37 6.53 0.63 -22.52
CA THR A 37 6.87 2.06 -22.71
C THR A 37 8.36 2.29 -22.92
N GLY A 38 9.21 1.35 -22.49
CA GLY A 38 10.66 1.51 -22.52
C GLY A 38 11.18 2.52 -21.49
N CYS A 39 10.36 2.98 -20.55
CA CYS A 39 10.80 3.91 -19.49
C CYS A 39 11.87 3.24 -18.62
N ASP A 40 12.72 4.07 -17.97
CA ASP A 40 13.90 3.58 -17.24
C ASP A 40 13.57 3.16 -15.81
N ALA A 41 12.48 3.69 -15.24
CA ALA A 41 11.99 3.34 -13.92
C ALA A 41 10.48 3.53 -13.82
N VAL A 42 9.90 3.00 -12.75
CA VAL A 42 8.47 3.11 -12.45
C VAL A 42 8.27 3.82 -11.11
N MET A 43 7.42 4.82 -11.09
CA MET A 43 6.93 5.48 -9.88
C MET A 43 5.58 4.91 -9.50
N ILE A 44 5.45 4.42 -8.26
CA ILE A 44 4.20 3.88 -7.74
C ILE A 44 3.62 4.88 -6.73
N GLY A 45 2.42 5.37 -6.99
CA GLY A 45 1.69 6.27 -6.10
C GLY A 45 0.62 5.53 -5.29
N ARG A 46 -0.65 5.70 -5.68
CA ARG A 46 -1.83 5.14 -4.99
C ARG A 46 -1.80 3.62 -4.78
N GLY A 47 -1.04 2.88 -5.60
CA GLY A 47 -0.85 1.43 -5.44
C GLY A 47 -0.22 1.03 -4.10
N LEU A 48 0.51 1.94 -3.44
CA LEU A 48 1.13 1.71 -2.13
C LEU A 48 0.18 1.92 -0.94
N LEU A 49 -0.98 2.56 -1.15
CA LEU A 49 -1.92 2.82 -0.07
C LEU A 49 -2.47 1.50 0.48
N GLY A 50 -2.12 1.19 1.73
CA GLY A 50 -2.46 -0.07 2.39
C GLY A 50 -1.68 -1.30 1.89
N ASN A 51 -0.71 -1.10 0.98
CA ASN A 51 0.15 -2.17 0.44
C ASN A 51 1.62 -1.73 0.30
N PRO A 52 2.35 -1.46 1.38
CA PRO A 52 3.77 -1.08 1.30
C PRO A 52 4.67 -2.22 0.80
N TRP A 53 4.22 -3.47 0.84
CA TRP A 53 4.95 -4.63 0.33
C TRP A 53 5.17 -4.59 -1.18
N LEU A 54 4.30 -3.88 -1.91
CA LEU A 54 4.36 -3.78 -3.37
C LEU A 54 5.73 -3.30 -3.89
N VAL A 55 6.43 -2.43 -3.16
CA VAL A 55 7.78 -1.99 -3.56
C VAL A 55 8.74 -3.17 -3.61
N ARG A 56 8.79 -3.98 -2.55
CA ARG A 56 9.63 -5.18 -2.51
C ARG A 56 9.21 -6.21 -3.56
N GLU A 57 7.92 -6.43 -3.70
CA GLU A 57 7.36 -7.34 -4.71
C GLU A 57 7.79 -6.94 -6.13
N CYS A 58 7.76 -5.64 -6.44
CA CYS A 58 8.24 -5.14 -7.73
C CYS A 58 9.75 -5.37 -7.90
N VAL A 59 10.55 -5.06 -6.88
CA VAL A 59 12.01 -5.23 -6.94
C VAL A 59 12.38 -6.70 -7.13
N ASP A 60 11.79 -7.60 -6.35
CA ASP A 60 12.08 -9.03 -6.41
C ASP A 60 11.60 -9.63 -7.73
N TYR A 61 10.40 -9.29 -8.19
CA TYR A 61 9.86 -9.78 -9.46
C TYR A 61 10.67 -9.29 -10.67
N LEU A 62 11.08 -8.02 -10.69
CA LEU A 62 11.89 -7.45 -11.77
C LEU A 62 13.31 -7.99 -11.79
N ARG A 63 13.89 -8.33 -10.61
CA ARG A 63 15.24 -8.86 -10.51
C ARG A 63 15.35 -10.32 -10.98
N ASP A 64 14.45 -11.18 -10.52
CA ASP A 64 14.60 -12.63 -10.69
C ASP A 64 13.28 -13.40 -10.92
N GLY A 65 12.17 -12.70 -11.10
CA GLY A 65 10.85 -13.31 -11.33
C GLY A 65 10.17 -13.86 -10.08
N THR A 66 10.69 -13.54 -8.87
CA THR A 66 10.07 -13.98 -7.62
C THR A 66 8.64 -13.48 -7.52
N LEU A 67 7.69 -14.40 -7.36
CA LEU A 67 6.27 -14.07 -7.24
C LEU A 67 5.93 -13.48 -5.87
N PRO A 68 4.99 -12.52 -5.80
CA PRO A 68 4.54 -11.95 -4.54
C PRO A 68 3.93 -13.03 -3.64
N LYS A 69 4.16 -12.89 -2.34
CA LYS A 69 3.55 -13.74 -1.32
C LYS A 69 2.31 -13.09 -0.75
N GLU A 70 1.33 -13.90 -0.39
CA GLU A 70 0.16 -13.40 0.31
C GLU A 70 0.55 -12.86 1.69
N VAL A 71 0.11 -11.64 1.98
CA VAL A 71 0.35 -10.97 3.27
C VAL A 71 -0.78 -11.35 4.23
N SER A 72 -0.43 -11.98 5.34
CA SER A 72 -1.41 -12.39 6.36
C SER A 72 -2.09 -11.19 7.03
N TYR A 73 -3.26 -11.42 7.60
CA TYR A 73 -3.98 -10.37 8.35
C TYR A 73 -3.16 -9.85 9.54
N LYS A 74 -2.44 -10.73 10.22
CA LYS A 74 -1.54 -10.38 11.32
C LYS A 74 -0.42 -9.44 10.86
N GLU A 75 0.20 -9.73 9.73
CA GLU A 75 1.23 -8.84 9.15
C GLU A 75 0.66 -7.47 8.76
N LYS A 76 -0.57 -7.43 8.24
CA LYS A 76 -1.24 -6.15 7.92
C LYS A 76 -1.48 -5.32 9.18
N ILE A 77 -1.97 -5.91 10.26
CA ILE A 77 -2.20 -5.21 11.54
C ILE A 77 -0.87 -4.74 12.15
N ALA A 78 0.16 -5.59 12.16
CA ALA A 78 1.49 -5.22 12.62
C ALA A 78 2.07 -4.04 11.81
N MET A 79 1.85 -4.02 10.49
CA MET A 79 2.27 -2.91 9.63
C MET A 79 1.51 -1.61 9.93
N MET A 80 0.23 -1.65 10.23
CA MET A 80 -0.53 -0.46 10.65
C MET A 80 0.06 0.16 11.91
N ARG A 81 0.45 -0.66 12.90
CA ARG A 81 1.11 -0.20 14.14
C ARG A 81 2.48 0.40 13.85
N ARG A 82 3.27 -0.25 13.01
CA ARG A 82 4.58 0.26 12.58
C ARG A 82 4.45 1.59 11.85
N HIS A 83 3.48 1.71 10.95
CA HIS A 83 3.21 2.94 10.20
C HIS A 83 2.89 4.10 11.13
N TYR A 84 2.01 3.88 12.12
CA TYR A 84 1.71 4.89 13.14
C TYR A 84 2.95 5.32 13.93
N LYS A 85 3.77 4.37 14.35
CA LYS A 85 5.01 4.67 15.06
C LYS A 85 5.93 5.58 14.24
N LEU A 86 6.11 5.27 12.96
CA LEU A 86 6.93 6.09 12.05
C LEU A 86 6.33 7.49 11.84
N LEU A 87 5.00 7.61 11.74
CA LEU A 87 4.34 8.92 11.68
C LEU A 87 4.59 9.75 12.95
N CYS A 88 4.58 9.13 14.13
CA CYS A 88 4.90 9.83 15.38
C CYS A 88 6.36 10.28 15.46
N GLU A 89 7.29 9.53 14.85
CA GLU A 89 8.71 9.90 14.78
C GLU A 89 8.93 11.08 13.81
N ASP A 90 8.15 11.16 12.73
CA ASP A 90 8.28 12.20 11.70
C ASP A 90 7.52 13.49 12.03
N THR A 91 6.39 13.38 12.72
CA THR A 91 5.51 14.53 13.05
C THR A 91 5.33 14.69 14.57
N ASN A 92 4.11 14.50 15.03
CA ASN A 92 3.73 14.44 16.44
C ASN A 92 2.50 13.54 16.60
N GLU A 93 2.21 13.12 17.83
CA GLU A 93 1.15 12.14 18.11
C GLU A 93 -0.24 12.58 17.62
N VAL A 94 -0.55 13.88 17.68
CA VAL A 94 -1.85 14.41 17.25
C VAL A 94 -1.99 14.30 15.73
N SER A 95 -1.00 14.77 14.97
CA SER A 95 -0.98 14.68 13.51
C SER A 95 -0.95 13.23 13.05
N ALA A 96 -0.09 12.40 13.65
CA ALA A 96 0.01 10.98 13.38
C ALA A 96 -1.33 10.25 13.59
N SER A 97 -2.08 10.62 14.64
CA SER A 97 -3.40 10.03 14.93
C SER A 97 -4.45 10.38 13.86
N LEU A 98 -4.38 11.57 13.29
CA LEU A 98 -5.27 11.99 12.20
C LEU A 98 -4.93 11.28 10.90
N GLU A 99 -3.64 11.18 10.59
CA GLU A 99 -3.16 10.57 9.35
C GLU A 99 -3.37 9.06 9.33
N ILE A 100 -2.99 8.35 10.40
CA ILE A 100 -3.09 6.89 10.46
C ILE A 100 -4.53 6.40 10.28
N ARG A 101 -5.52 7.16 10.74
CA ARG A 101 -6.93 6.83 10.53
C ARG A 101 -7.26 6.63 9.05
N SER A 102 -6.77 7.51 8.19
CA SER A 102 -6.97 7.41 6.73
C SER A 102 -6.23 6.21 6.15
N HIS A 103 -4.99 5.97 6.57
CA HIS A 103 -4.17 4.85 6.08
C HIS A 103 -4.73 3.49 6.49
N VAL A 104 -5.22 3.33 7.71
CA VAL A 104 -5.84 2.08 8.19
C VAL A 104 -7.01 1.67 7.30
N LEU A 105 -7.81 2.61 6.79
CA LEU A 105 -8.91 2.29 5.88
C LEU A 105 -8.46 1.61 4.58
N TYR A 106 -7.25 1.92 4.10
CA TYR A 106 -6.67 1.24 2.93
C TYR A 106 -6.17 -0.16 3.28
N TYR A 107 -5.48 -0.35 4.42
CA TYR A 107 -5.01 -1.67 4.87
C TYR A 107 -6.15 -2.67 5.07
N LEU A 108 -7.30 -2.21 5.57
CA LEU A 108 -8.47 -3.06 5.80
C LEU A 108 -9.20 -3.49 4.52
N LYS A 109 -8.82 -2.97 3.35
CA LYS A 109 -9.46 -3.34 2.09
C LYS A 109 -9.28 -4.83 1.81
N GLY A 110 -10.40 -5.52 1.54
CA GLY A 110 -10.42 -6.96 1.25
C GLY A 110 -10.34 -7.88 2.48
N MET A 111 -10.26 -7.34 3.70
CA MET A 111 -10.29 -8.13 4.93
C MET A 111 -11.75 -8.47 5.34
N PRO A 112 -11.98 -9.58 6.08
CA PRO A 112 -13.31 -9.94 6.62
C PRO A 112 -13.92 -8.78 7.42
N LYS A 113 -15.20 -8.54 7.34
CA LYS A 113 -15.93 -7.45 8.02
C LYS A 113 -15.30 -6.06 7.85
N SER A 114 -14.50 -5.82 6.81
CA SER A 114 -13.77 -4.55 6.60
C SER A 114 -14.68 -3.32 6.61
N LYS A 115 -15.92 -3.43 6.10
CA LYS A 115 -16.89 -2.32 6.11
C LYS A 115 -17.29 -1.91 7.53
N GLU A 116 -17.56 -2.88 8.41
CA GLU A 116 -17.87 -2.64 9.82
C GLU A 116 -16.69 -1.99 10.54
N MET A 117 -15.49 -2.56 10.37
CA MET A 117 -14.26 -2.03 10.98
C MET A 117 -13.96 -0.60 10.53
N LYS A 118 -14.08 -0.31 9.23
CA LYS A 118 -13.92 1.04 8.71
C LYS A 118 -14.89 2.03 9.33
N ASN A 119 -16.16 1.66 9.49
CA ASN A 119 -17.15 2.52 10.12
C ASN A 119 -16.81 2.82 11.59
N LYS A 120 -16.37 1.82 12.36
CA LYS A 120 -15.90 2.03 13.75
C LYS A 120 -14.69 2.96 13.79
N ILE A 121 -13.68 2.73 12.95
CA ILE A 121 -12.44 3.52 12.91
C ILE A 121 -12.69 4.98 12.50
N CYS A 122 -13.62 5.22 11.58
CA CYS A 122 -13.98 6.59 11.20
C CYS A 122 -14.54 7.43 12.35
N GLN A 123 -15.09 6.79 13.39
CA GLN A 123 -15.64 7.46 14.57
C GLN A 123 -14.59 7.69 15.67
N CYS A 124 -13.42 7.07 15.57
CA CYS A 124 -12.35 7.22 16.55
C CYS A 124 -11.79 8.64 16.57
N LYS A 125 -11.48 9.13 17.76
CA LYS A 125 -10.95 10.48 17.99
C LYS A 125 -9.42 10.51 18.04
N ASN A 126 -8.80 9.38 18.37
CA ASN A 126 -7.36 9.25 18.55
C ASN A 126 -6.89 7.85 18.13
N ALA A 127 -5.57 7.68 18.03
CA ALA A 127 -4.97 6.43 17.62
C ALA A 127 -5.17 5.30 18.63
N GLN A 128 -5.27 5.60 19.91
CA GLN A 128 -5.47 4.58 20.94
C GLN A 128 -6.81 3.85 20.77
N GLU A 129 -7.88 4.60 20.43
CA GLU A 129 -9.18 4.02 20.09
C GLU A 129 -9.09 3.14 18.84
N ILE A 130 -8.35 3.59 17.80
CA ILE A 130 -8.14 2.81 16.57
C ILE A 130 -7.44 1.48 16.88
N PHE A 131 -6.36 1.53 17.69
CA PHE A 131 -5.60 0.32 17.99
C PHE A 131 -6.35 -0.62 18.94
N SER A 132 -7.18 -0.13 19.84
CA SER A 132 -8.10 -0.97 20.63
C SER A 132 -9.06 -1.77 19.73
N ILE A 133 -9.64 -1.11 18.71
CA ILE A 133 -10.49 -1.79 17.72
C ILE A 133 -9.68 -2.79 16.90
N LEU A 134 -8.45 -2.47 16.52
CA LEU A 134 -7.59 -3.40 15.77
C LEU A 134 -7.17 -4.61 16.62
N ASP A 135 -7.00 -4.47 17.94
CA ASP A 135 -6.74 -5.60 18.85
C ASP A 135 -7.93 -6.57 18.91
N GLU A 136 -9.14 -6.04 19.10
CA GLU A 136 -10.37 -6.84 19.05
C GLU A 136 -10.54 -7.54 17.69
N TYR A 137 -10.21 -6.82 16.63
CA TYR A 137 -10.33 -7.35 15.28
C TYR A 137 -9.29 -8.42 14.97
N GLU A 138 -8.05 -8.27 15.45
CA GLU A 138 -7.00 -9.29 15.33
C GLU A 138 -7.43 -10.59 16.01
N HIS A 139 -7.97 -10.50 17.22
CA HIS A 139 -8.51 -11.67 17.94
C HIS A 139 -9.67 -12.35 17.19
N TYR A 140 -10.58 -11.56 16.62
CA TYR A 140 -11.64 -12.09 15.74
C TYR A 140 -11.07 -12.84 14.53
N LEU A 141 -10.04 -12.29 13.86
CA LEU A 141 -9.44 -12.90 12.69
C LEU A 141 -8.69 -14.20 13.02
N GLU A 142 -8.05 -14.29 14.19
CA GLU A 142 -7.40 -15.50 14.67
C GLU A 142 -8.42 -16.63 14.84
N GLY A 143 -9.63 -16.34 15.29
CA GLY A 143 -10.72 -17.30 15.41
C GLY A 143 -11.31 -17.80 14.08
N LEU A 144 -10.97 -17.17 12.94
CA LEU A 144 -11.40 -17.62 11.60
C LEU A 144 -10.41 -18.63 10.96
N ILE A 145 -9.21 -18.76 11.51
CA ILE A 145 -8.11 -19.56 10.94
C ILE A 145 -8.11 -21.00 11.54
N VAL A 146 -9.07 -21.32 12.39
CA VAL A 146 -9.23 -22.66 13.04
C VAL A 146 -10.08 -23.60 12.19
#